data_d94c2d0932756941124ac8c011f4f4ef
#
_entry.id   d94c2d0932756941124ac8c011f4f4ef
#
_cell.length_a   1.000
_cell.length_b   1.000
_cell.length_c   1.000
_cell.angle_alpha   90.00
_cell.angle_beta   90.00
_cell.angle_gamma   90.00
#
_symmetry.space_group_name_H-M   'P 1'
#
loop_
_entity.id
_entity.type
_entity.pdbx_description
1 polymer ?
#
loop_
_entity_poly.entity_id
_entity_poly.type
_entity_poly.pdbx_seq_one_letter_code
_entity_poly.pdbx_strand_id
1 'polypeptide(L)'
;MDIESKKFLGQPKNFVSIFNALLFDGQQVLKPEYLKDENSELIMNVSSNHVDIIKRYEDGTYLDLFVIESQSHVDPSMVARVMEYESVARMRYIR
;
A
#
# COMPACT_ATOMS: atom_id res chain seq x y z
N MET A 1 -0.59 12.15 -7.85
CA MET A 1 -0.55 11.08 -8.87
C MET A 1 -1.78 11.20 -9.77
N ASP A 2 -1.60 11.14 -11.06
CA ASP A 2 -2.73 11.25 -11.99
C ASP A 2 -3.59 9.98 -12.01
N ILE A 3 -4.77 10.09 -12.60
CA ILE A 3 -5.76 9.02 -12.60
C ILE A 3 -5.26 7.78 -13.35
N GLU A 4 -4.56 7.98 -14.46
CA GLU A 4 -4.07 6.87 -15.28
C GLU A 4 -2.96 6.11 -14.58
N SER A 5 -2.03 6.82 -13.97
CA SER A 5 -0.96 6.19 -13.17
C SER A 5 -1.52 5.42 -12.00
N LYS A 6 -2.51 6.01 -11.31
CA LYS A 6 -3.17 5.37 -10.19
C LYS A 6 -3.89 4.09 -10.61
N LYS A 7 -4.56 4.11 -11.75
CA LYS A 7 -5.22 2.93 -12.30
C LYS A 7 -4.21 1.83 -12.64
N PHE A 8 -3.11 2.20 -13.30
CA PHE A 8 -2.08 1.25 -13.70
C PHE A 8 -1.42 0.61 -12.48
N LEU A 9 -0.96 1.45 -11.54
CA LEU A 9 -0.26 0.97 -10.35
C LEU A 9 -1.19 0.23 -9.38
N GLY A 10 -2.48 0.54 -9.40
CA GLY A 10 -3.47 -0.10 -8.56
C GLY A 10 -3.92 -1.47 -9.04
N GLN A 11 -3.57 -1.86 -10.25
CA GLN A 11 -3.88 -3.21 -10.71
C GLN A 11 -3.09 -4.23 -9.87
N PRO A 12 -3.73 -5.30 -9.38
CA PRO A 12 -3.08 -6.23 -8.46
C PRO A 12 -1.74 -6.76 -8.95
N LYS A 13 -1.66 -7.12 -10.22
CA LYS A 13 -0.44 -7.65 -10.81
C LYS A 13 0.69 -6.64 -10.79
N ASN A 14 0.41 -5.39 -11.15
CA ASN A 14 1.42 -4.33 -11.17
C ASN A 14 1.83 -3.93 -9.76
N PHE A 15 0.85 -3.82 -8.87
CA PHE A 15 1.07 -3.44 -7.49
C PHE A 15 1.98 -4.45 -6.79
N VAL A 16 1.67 -5.74 -6.92
CA VAL A 16 2.46 -6.81 -6.33
C VAL A 16 3.87 -6.82 -6.90
N SER A 17 4.01 -6.56 -8.20
CA SER A 17 5.32 -6.53 -8.86
C SER A 17 6.23 -5.45 -8.25
N ILE A 18 5.68 -4.29 -7.93
CA ILE A 18 6.44 -3.19 -7.28
C ILE A 18 6.97 -3.66 -5.93
N PHE A 19 6.11 -4.22 -5.10
CA PHE A 19 6.52 -4.63 -3.75
C PHE A 19 7.42 -5.86 -3.76
N ASN A 20 7.26 -6.76 -4.71
CA ASN A 20 8.21 -7.86 -4.89
C ASN A 20 9.60 -7.32 -5.25
N ALA A 21 9.66 -6.31 -6.11
CA ALA A 21 10.93 -5.70 -6.47
C ALA A 21 11.60 -5.01 -5.28
N LEU A 22 10.83 -4.31 -4.48
CA LEU A 22 11.35 -3.54 -3.35
C LEU A 22 11.73 -4.40 -2.15
N LEU A 23 10.94 -5.43 -1.86
CA LEU A 23 11.10 -6.22 -0.64
C LEU A 23 11.82 -7.54 -0.87
N PHE A 24 11.77 -8.10 -2.07
CA PHE A 24 12.23 -9.45 -2.33
C PHE A 24 13.12 -9.56 -3.58
N ASP A 25 13.75 -8.46 -3.97
CA ASP A 25 14.66 -8.42 -5.14
C ASP A 25 14.03 -8.94 -6.43
N GLY A 26 12.73 -8.73 -6.59
CA GLY A 26 12.01 -9.15 -7.78
C GLY A 26 11.53 -10.60 -7.77
N GLN A 27 11.80 -11.32 -6.69
CA GLN A 27 11.26 -12.69 -6.54
C GLN A 27 9.75 -12.61 -6.33
N GLN A 28 9.03 -13.55 -6.93
CA GLN A 28 7.55 -13.55 -6.88
C GLN A 28 7.05 -14.17 -5.58
N VAL A 29 7.30 -13.48 -4.47
CA VAL A 29 6.86 -13.90 -3.14
C VAL A 29 5.40 -13.51 -2.90
N LEU A 30 5.07 -12.27 -3.24
CA LEU A 30 3.70 -11.77 -3.13
C LEU A 30 2.92 -12.14 -4.39
N LYS A 31 1.66 -12.52 -4.20
CA LYS A 31 0.78 -12.94 -5.30
C LYS A 31 -0.42 -12.00 -5.41
N PRO A 32 -0.81 -11.60 -6.63
CA PRO A 32 -1.89 -10.63 -6.80
C PRO A 32 -3.24 -11.11 -6.27
N GLU A 33 -3.47 -12.40 -6.24
CA GLU A 33 -4.75 -12.98 -5.79
C GLU A 33 -5.04 -12.73 -4.31
N TYR A 34 -4.02 -12.39 -3.53
CA TYR A 34 -4.17 -12.12 -2.08
C TYR A 34 -4.29 -10.63 -1.76
N LEU A 35 -4.29 -9.76 -2.78
CA LEU A 35 -4.53 -8.35 -2.57
C LEU A 35 -6.02 -8.06 -2.47
N LYS A 36 -6.38 -7.21 -1.51
CA LYS A 36 -7.74 -6.72 -1.31
C LYS A 36 -7.71 -5.20 -1.27
N ASP A 37 -8.78 -4.59 -1.74
CA ASP A 37 -8.92 -3.14 -1.62
C ASP A 37 -9.13 -2.77 -0.15
N GLU A 38 -8.61 -1.62 0.22
CA GLU A 38 -8.73 -1.13 1.59
C GLU A 38 -9.10 0.34 1.58
N ASN A 39 -9.74 0.78 2.66
CA ASN A 39 -10.17 2.16 2.82
C ASN A 39 -9.00 3.04 3.23
N SER A 40 -8.72 4.07 2.43
CA SER A 40 -7.62 5.00 2.73
C SER A 40 -7.83 5.78 4.03
N GLU A 41 -9.06 5.93 4.50
CA GLU A 41 -9.33 6.59 5.77
C GLU A 41 -8.65 5.89 6.94
N LEU A 42 -8.42 4.59 6.82
CA LEU A 42 -7.74 3.81 7.83
C LEU A 42 -6.34 4.36 8.10
N ILE A 43 -5.67 4.85 7.07
CA ILE A 43 -4.28 5.30 7.16
C ILE A 43 -4.17 6.81 7.33
N MET A 44 -5.14 7.58 6.90
CA MET A 44 -5.11 9.05 7.03
C MET A 44 -4.93 9.49 8.48
N ASN A 45 -5.32 8.66 9.42
CA ASN A 45 -5.14 8.93 10.85
C ASN A 45 -3.72 8.65 11.33
N VAL A 46 -2.91 7.96 10.55
CA VAL A 46 -1.57 7.51 10.95
C VAL A 46 -0.49 8.22 10.17
N SER A 47 -0.81 8.69 8.96
CA SER A 47 0.14 9.34 8.07
C SER A 47 -0.33 10.75 7.78
N SER A 48 0.60 11.71 7.82
CA SER A 48 0.33 13.09 7.41
C SER A 48 0.46 13.27 5.90
N ASN A 49 0.94 12.26 5.19
CA ASN A 49 1.15 12.30 3.76
C ASN A 49 -0.10 11.89 3.01
N HIS A 50 -0.18 12.31 1.77
CA HIS A 50 -1.28 11.94 0.90
C HIS A 50 -1.11 10.50 0.41
N VAL A 51 -2.08 9.64 0.77
CA VAL A 51 -2.08 8.25 0.34
C VAL A 51 -2.84 8.14 -0.99
N ASP A 52 -2.16 7.68 -2.03
CA ASP A 52 -2.77 7.51 -3.35
C ASP A 52 -3.37 6.12 -3.55
N ILE A 53 -2.65 5.08 -3.12
CA ILE A 53 -3.09 3.71 -3.29
C ILE A 53 -2.82 2.96 -1.99
N ILE A 54 -3.82 2.22 -1.53
CA ILE A 54 -3.69 1.34 -0.38
C ILE A 54 -4.32 0.00 -0.70
N LYS A 55 -3.61 -1.07 -0.41
CA LYS A 55 -4.10 -2.43 -0.57
C LYS A 55 -3.78 -3.24 0.68
N ARG A 56 -4.68 -4.15 1.01
CA ARG A 56 -4.45 -5.11 2.08
C ARG A 56 -3.95 -6.41 1.47
N TYR A 57 -2.85 -6.94 1.99
CA TYR A 57 -2.34 -8.24 1.59
C TYR A 57 -2.64 -9.25 2.69
N GLU A 58 -3.36 -10.30 2.32
CA GLU A 58 -3.79 -11.31 3.29
C GLU A 58 -3.76 -12.67 2.62
N ASP A 59 -2.79 -13.51 3.01
CA ASP A 59 -2.60 -14.84 2.42
C ASP A 59 -2.79 -15.97 3.45
N GLY A 60 -3.34 -15.64 4.62
CA GLY A 60 -3.49 -16.61 5.70
C GLY A 60 -2.32 -16.64 6.67
N THR A 61 -1.17 -16.12 6.26
CA THR A 61 0.04 -16.02 7.09
C THR A 61 0.36 -14.58 7.44
N TYR A 62 0.26 -13.70 6.46
CA TYR A 62 0.55 -12.28 6.61
C TYR A 62 -0.71 -11.46 6.47
N LEU A 63 -0.79 -10.41 7.24
CA LEU A 63 -1.82 -9.38 7.13
C LEU A 63 -1.14 -8.03 7.22
N ASP A 64 -0.84 -7.44 6.07
CA ASP A 64 -0.13 -6.17 5.97
C ASP A 64 -0.88 -5.20 5.08
N LEU A 65 -0.62 -3.92 5.29
CA LEU A 65 -1.09 -2.85 4.42
C LEU A 65 0.07 -2.38 3.55
N PHE A 66 -0.14 -2.37 2.25
CA PHE A 66 0.81 -1.85 1.28
C PHE A 66 0.30 -0.51 0.77
N VAL A 67 1.14 0.50 0.85
CA VAL A 67 0.75 1.88 0.59
C VAL A 67 1.70 2.52 -0.41
N ILE A 68 1.13 3.23 -1.38
CA ILE A 68 1.90 4.10 -2.27
C ILE A 68 1.41 5.53 -2.05
N GLU A 69 2.33 6.43 -1.78
CA GLU A 69 2.06 7.83 -1.46
C GLU A 69 2.83 8.76 -2.38
N SER A 70 2.22 9.89 -2.75
CA SER A 70 2.93 11.00 -3.37
C SER A 70 3.57 11.85 -2.28
N GLN A 71 4.80 12.34 -2.54
CA GLN A 71 5.47 13.20 -1.57
C GLN A 71 4.82 14.59 -1.54
N SER A 72 4.75 15.25 -2.70
CA SER A 72 4.15 16.58 -2.80
C SER A 72 4.04 16.98 -4.27
N HIS A 73 3.45 18.16 -4.50
CA HIS A 73 3.41 18.74 -5.85
C HIS A 73 4.79 19.17 -6.34
N VAL A 74 5.63 19.59 -5.40
CA VAL A 74 6.99 20.06 -5.71
C VAL A 74 7.91 18.88 -5.96
N ASP A 75 7.72 17.80 -5.21
CA ASP A 75 8.48 16.58 -5.37
C ASP A 75 7.51 15.43 -5.65
N PRO A 76 7.31 15.10 -6.94
CA PRO A 76 6.34 14.07 -7.32
C PRO A 76 6.82 12.64 -7.10
N SER A 77 7.98 12.45 -6.48
CA SER A 77 8.46 11.11 -6.19
C SER A 77 7.47 10.37 -5.29
N MET A 78 7.41 9.05 -5.47
CA MET A 78 6.51 8.21 -4.72
C MET A 78 7.24 7.46 -3.63
N VAL A 79 6.54 7.23 -2.52
CA VAL A 79 7.03 6.40 -1.43
C VAL A 79 6.12 5.18 -1.33
N ALA A 80 6.74 4.01 -1.31
CA ALA A 80 6.05 2.75 -1.06
C ALA A 80 6.36 2.31 0.37
N ARG A 81 5.32 1.95 1.12
CA ARG A 81 5.46 1.52 2.52
C ARG A 81 4.64 0.28 2.80
N VAL A 82 5.18 -0.53 3.72
CA VAL A 82 4.44 -1.66 4.29
C VAL A 82 4.14 -1.32 5.74
N MET A 83 2.89 -1.49 6.14
CA MET A 83 2.46 -1.23 7.51
C MET A 83 1.78 -2.48 8.06
N GLU A 84 2.09 -2.83 9.30
CA GLU A 84 1.40 -3.92 9.96
C GLU A 84 -0.06 -3.53 10.21
N TYR A 85 -0.97 -4.33 9.70
CA TYR A 85 -2.40 -4.07 9.83
C TYR A 85 -2.82 -4.00 11.30
N GLU A 86 -2.27 -4.87 12.11
CA GLU A 86 -2.59 -4.93 13.53
C GLU A 86 -2.25 -3.64 14.26
N SER A 87 -1.10 -3.03 13.94
CA SER A 87 -0.70 -1.77 14.55
C SER A 87 -1.66 -0.64 14.18
N VAL A 88 -2.09 -0.59 12.93
CA VAL A 88 -3.04 0.41 12.47
C VAL A 88 -4.39 0.23 13.14
N ALA A 89 -4.87 -1.00 13.24
CA ALA A 89 -6.13 -1.33 13.90
C ALA A 89 -6.09 -0.95 15.37
N ARG A 90 -4.97 -1.22 16.04
CA ARG A 90 -4.78 -0.86 17.44
C ARG A 90 -4.87 0.64 17.64
N MET A 91 -4.25 1.42 16.76
CA MET A 91 -4.29 2.87 16.84
C MET A 91 -5.70 3.42 16.68
N ARG A 92 -6.54 2.75 15.88
CA ARG A 92 -7.95 3.15 15.74
C ARG A 92 -8.74 2.94 17.02
N TYR A 93 -8.45 1.88 17.77
CA TYR A 93 -9.19 1.57 18.99
C TYR A 93 -8.76 2.41 20.18
N ILE A 94 -7.55 2.89 20.19
CA ILE A 94 -7.03 3.70 21.30
C ILE A 94 -7.66 5.09 21.31
N ARG A 95 -8.26 5.48 20.22
CA ARG A 95 -8.97 6.77 20.14
C ARG A 95 -10.36 6.67 20.75
#